data_2640ca1c7d9442d110e7f34f3252e51c
#
_entry.id   2640ca1c7d9442d110e7f34f3252e51c
#
_cell.length_a   1.000
_cell.length_b   1.000
_cell.length_c   1.000
_cell.angle_alpha   90.00
_cell.angle_beta   90.00
_cell.angle_gamma   90.00
#
_symmetry.space_group_name_H-M   'P 1'
#
loop_
_entity.id
_entity.type
_entity.pdbx_description
1 polymer ?
#
loop_
_entity_poly.entity_id
_entity_poly.type
_entity_poly.pdbx_seq_one_letter_code
_entity_poly.pdbx_strand_id
1 'polypeptide(L)'
;MNILHVDVSHPLLIDKLTILGHKNDIDVLSSKTKIISKINNYEGLIIRSRFLIDKLFLDRAKNLKFIARVGAGIESIDVEYARQKGIILITAPEGNSNAVGEHALGMLLSLFNNLNRADKAVRQGLWLREENRGVELDGKIVGIIGYGNMGKAFAKKLKGFNAKVLCYDIKSNVGDENAKQVPLCEFQKDVQIVSLHTPETPDTIGIINSNFIKKFNNPFWFINTSRGKSVI
;
A
#
# COMPACT_ATOMS: atom_id res chain seq x y z
N MET A 1 -14.06 -22.03 -16.15
CA MET A 1 -13.01 -21.18 -16.76
C MET A 1 -11.66 -21.79 -16.46
N ASN A 2 -10.69 -21.64 -17.38
CA ASN A 2 -9.29 -21.99 -17.14
C ASN A 2 -8.57 -20.76 -16.54
N ILE A 3 -7.97 -20.90 -15.37
CA ILE A 3 -7.33 -19.82 -14.63
C ILE A 3 -5.85 -20.14 -14.44
N LEU A 4 -4.97 -19.22 -14.82
CA LEU A 4 -3.54 -19.33 -14.66
C LEU A 4 -3.07 -18.52 -13.44
N HIS A 5 -2.40 -19.18 -12.50
CA HIS A 5 -1.73 -18.53 -11.37
C HIS A 5 -0.23 -18.41 -11.69
N VAL A 6 0.25 -17.18 -11.82
CA VAL A 6 1.68 -16.91 -12.12
C VAL A 6 2.48 -16.45 -10.91
N ASP A 7 1.83 -16.25 -9.80
CA ASP A 7 2.44 -15.98 -8.49
C ASP A 7 1.86 -16.94 -7.44
N VAL A 8 2.60 -17.15 -6.35
CA VAL A 8 2.13 -17.95 -5.22
C VAL A 8 0.91 -17.26 -4.59
N SER A 9 -0.20 -17.98 -4.53
CA SER A 9 -1.43 -17.57 -3.89
C SER A 9 -1.69 -18.44 -2.66
N HIS A 10 -2.52 -17.94 -1.74
CA HIS A 10 -2.96 -18.75 -0.60
C HIS A 10 -3.76 -19.96 -1.10
N PRO A 11 -3.52 -21.20 -0.61
CA PRO A 11 -4.21 -22.42 -1.06
C PRO A 11 -5.73 -22.30 -1.08
N LEU A 12 -6.30 -21.64 -0.09
CA LEU A 12 -7.75 -21.37 0.01
C LEU A 12 -8.35 -20.73 -1.27
N LEU A 13 -7.59 -19.90 -1.98
CA LEU A 13 -8.07 -19.28 -3.23
C LEU A 13 -8.23 -20.35 -4.31
N ILE A 14 -7.25 -21.22 -4.44
CA ILE A 14 -7.25 -22.32 -5.43
C ILE A 14 -8.38 -23.30 -5.10
N ASP A 15 -8.51 -23.68 -3.83
CA ASP A 15 -9.54 -24.61 -3.36
C ASP A 15 -10.95 -24.07 -3.66
N LYS A 16 -11.22 -22.81 -3.31
CA LYS A 16 -12.52 -22.16 -3.59
C LYS A 16 -12.83 -22.04 -5.07
N LEU A 17 -11.85 -21.68 -5.90
CA LEU A 17 -12.04 -21.62 -7.35
C LEU A 17 -12.29 -23.01 -7.94
N THR A 18 -11.65 -24.06 -7.42
CA THR A 18 -11.89 -25.44 -7.84
C THR A 18 -13.26 -25.92 -7.44
N ILE A 19 -13.74 -25.63 -6.24
CA ILE A 19 -15.11 -25.93 -5.79
C ILE A 19 -16.15 -25.25 -6.67
N LEU A 20 -15.86 -24.04 -7.17
CA LEU A 20 -16.70 -23.30 -8.10
C LEU A 20 -16.63 -23.84 -9.56
N GLY A 21 -15.92 -24.95 -9.79
CA GLY A 21 -15.81 -25.60 -11.09
C GLY A 21 -14.80 -24.94 -12.04
N HIS A 22 -13.85 -24.18 -11.53
CA HIS A 22 -12.77 -23.60 -12.32
C HIS A 22 -11.56 -24.53 -12.36
N LYS A 23 -10.89 -24.60 -13.51
CA LYS A 23 -9.62 -25.32 -13.66
C LYS A 23 -8.48 -24.34 -13.33
N ASN A 24 -7.64 -24.68 -12.36
CA ASN A 24 -6.54 -23.87 -11.88
C ASN A 24 -5.20 -24.47 -12.31
N ASP A 25 -4.43 -23.75 -13.13
CA ASP A 25 -3.07 -24.11 -13.51
C ASP A 25 -2.09 -23.20 -12.79
N ILE A 26 -1.04 -23.76 -12.18
CA ILE A 26 -0.05 -23.01 -11.39
C ILE A 26 1.28 -23.03 -12.15
N ASP A 27 1.80 -21.87 -12.50
CA ASP A 27 3.09 -21.72 -13.15
C ASP A 27 3.84 -20.51 -12.58
N VAL A 28 4.46 -20.71 -11.45
CA VAL A 28 5.22 -19.69 -10.72
C VAL A 28 6.70 -19.61 -11.11
N LEU A 29 7.15 -20.47 -12.04
CA LEU A 29 8.57 -20.57 -12.42
C LEU A 29 8.88 -20.05 -13.83
N SER A 30 7.96 -20.18 -14.77
CA SER A 30 8.19 -19.85 -16.17
C SER A 30 8.43 -18.36 -16.39
N SER A 31 9.30 -18.00 -17.33
CA SER A 31 9.54 -16.61 -17.74
C SER A 31 8.27 -15.95 -18.31
N LYS A 32 8.22 -14.61 -18.32
CA LYS A 32 7.13 -13.85 -18.96
C LYS A 32 6.87 -14.31 -20.39
N THR A 33 7.93 -14.52 -21.19
CA THR A 33 7.82 -14.99 -22.58
C THR A 33 7.11 -16.35 -22.69
N LYS A 34 7.44 -17.29 -21.80
CA LYS A 34 6.80 -18.61 -21.76
C LYS A 34 5.34 -18.51 -21.29
N ILE A 35 5.02 -17.59 -20.38
CA ILE A 35 3.63 -17.33 -20.01
C ILE A 35 2.85 -16.74 -21.20
N ILE A 36 3.42 -15.77 -21.92
CA ILE A 36 2.82 -15.17 -23.11
C ILE A 36 2.49 -16.21 -24.18
N SER A 37 3.33 -17.21 -24.38
CA SER A 37 3.10 -18.24 -25.42
C SER A 37 1.88 -19.11 -25.13
N LYS A 38 1.43 -19.23 -23.89
CA LYS A 38 0.30 -20.06 -23.47
C LYS A 38 -0.91 -19.30 -22.92
N ILE A 39 -0.79 -17.99 -22.68
CA ILE A 39 -1.84 -17.21 -22.01
C ILE A 39 -3.18 -17.24 -22.73
N ASN A 40 -3.16 -17.41 -24.06
CA ASN A 40 -4.38 -17.49 -24.85
C ASN A 40 -5.28 -18.71 -24.51
N ASN A 41 -4.76 -19.71 -23.78
CA ASN A 41 -5.52 -20.86 -23.32
C ASN A 41 -6.31 -20.60 -22.02
N TYR A 42 -6.19 -19.40 -21.46
CA TYR A 42 -6.77 -19.04 -20.17
C TYR A 42 -7.73 -17.88 -20.26
N GLU A 43 -8.77 -17.95 -19.43
CA GLU A 43 -9.79 -16.92 -19.27
C GLU A 43 -9.55 -16.02 -18.05
N GLY A 44 -8.75 -16.48 -17.09
CA GLY A 44 -8.37 -15.75 -15.89
C GLY A 44 -6.87 -15.79 -15.65
N LEU A 45 -6.31 -14.68 -15.15
CA LEU A 45 -4.93 -14.57 -14.70
C LEU A 45 -4.90 -14.11 -13.25
N ILE A 46 -4.16 -14.82 -12.40
CA ILE A 46 -3.91 -14.42 -11.02
C ILE A 46 -2.43 -14.11 -10.86
N ILE A 47 -2.13 -12.87 -10.44
CA ILE A 47 -0.77 -12.34 -10.33
C ILE A 47 -0.62 -11.48 -9.08
N ARG A 48 0.59 -11.33 -8.56
CA ARG A 48 0.97 -10.30 -7.57
C ARG A 48 1.81 -9.20 -8.21
N SER A 49 3.10 -9.44 -8.40
CA SER A 49 4.04 -8.42 -8.90
C SER A 49 5.16 -9.01 -9.76
N ARG A 50 5.03 -10.24 -10.22
CA ARG A 50 6.10 -11.01 -10.85
C ARG A 50 6.67 -10.34 -12.11
N PHE A 51 5.81 -9.78 -12.95
CA PHE A 51 6.19 -9.08 -14.17
C PHE A 51 5.11 -8.08 -14.60
N LEU A 52 5.50 -7.17 -15.50
CA LEU A 52 4.57 -6.21 -16.07
C LEU A 52 3.59 -6.89 -17.03
N ILE A 53 2.30 -6.58 -16.87
CA ILE A 53 1.23 -6.91 -17.81
C ILE A 53 1.07 -5.70 -18.74
N ASP A 54 1.91 -5.65 -19.75
CA ASP A 54 1.96 -4.60 -20.73
C ASP A 54 1.09 -4.91 -21.96
N LYS A 55 1.06 -3.97 -22.90
CA LYS A 55 0.33 -4.10 -24.16
C LYS A 55 0.68 -5.38 -24.91
N LEU A 56 1.98 -5.75 -24.98
CA LEU A 56 2.42 -6.97 -25.66
C LEU A 56 1.81 -8.23 -25.03
N PHE A 57 1.77 -8.29 -23.70
CA PHE A 57 1.12 -9.39 -22.97
C PHE A 57 -0.37 -9.46 -23.29
N LEU A 58 -1.05 -8.31 -23.17
CA LEU A 58 -2.50 -8.20 -23.38
C LEU A 58 -2.93 -8.51 -24.82
N ASP A 59 -2.10 -8.19 -25.80
CA ASP A 59 -2.37 -8.53 -27.21
C ASP A 59 -2.33 -10.04 -27.49
N ARG A 60 -1.59 -10.79 -26.72
CA ARG A 60 -1.53 -12.26 -26.82
C ARG A 60 -2.61 -12.96 -25.99
N ALA A 61 -3.19 -12.27 -25.03
CA ALA A 61 -4.19 -12.81 -24.09
C ALA A 61 -5.63 -12.64 -24.63
N LYS A 62 -5.92 -13.15 -25.85
CA LYS A 62 -7.19 -12.90 -26.55
C LYS A 62 -8.42 -13.45 -25.84
N ASN A 63 -8.27 -14.51 -25.05
CA ASN A 63 -9.36 -15.16 -24.32
C ASN A 63 -9.48 -14.69 -22.86
N LEU A 64 -8.58 -13.80 -22.41
CA LEU A 64 -8.55 -13.35 -21.03
C LEU A 64 -9.75 -12.44 -20.72
N LYS A 65 -10.51 -12.82 -19.70
CA LYS A 65 -11.70 -12.08 -19.23
C LYS A 65 -11.40 -11.24 -18.00
N PHE A 66 -10.47 -11.71 -17.15
CA PHE A 66 -10.09 -10.96 -15.94
C PHE A 66 -8.63 -11.17 -15.58
N ILE A 67 -8.10 -10.18 -14.88
CA ILE A 67 -6.82 -10.24 -14.17
C ILE A 67 -7.11 -9.95 -12.70
N ALA A 68 -6.81 -10.90 -11.82
CA ALA A 68 -6.90 -10.72 -10.38
C ALA A 68 -5.50 -10.48 -9.79
N ARG A 69 -5.30 -9.29 -9.24
CA ARG A 69 -4.07 -8.94 -8.53
C ARG A 69 -4.24 -9.25 -7.05
N VAL A 70 -3.45 -10.18 -6.52
CA VAL A 70 -3.42 -10.52 -5.10
C VAL A 70 -2.69 -9.42 -4.33
N GLY A 71 -3.42 -8.36 -4.00
CA GLY A 71 -2.96 -7.15 -3.33
C GLY A 71 -3.68 -5.89 -3.83
N ALA A 72 -3.22 -4.70 -3.41
CA ALA A 72 -3.93 -3.42 -3.62
C ALA A 72 -3.50 -2.68 -4.90
N GLY A 73 -2.18 -2.55 -5.15
CA GLY A 73 -1.67 -1.75 -6.26
C GLY A 73 -1.80 -2.45 -7.62
N ILE A 74 -1.96 -1.69 -8.67
CA ILE A 74 -2.10 -2.19 -10.07
C ILE A 74 -1.05 -1.59 -11.00
N GLU A 75 0.02 -1.04 -10.45
CA GLU A 75 1.07 -0.33 -11.20
C GLU A 75 1.82 -1.23 -12.19
N SER A 76 1.77 -2.55 -11.98
CA SER A 76 2.35 -3.56 -12.89
C SER A 76 1.43 -3.97 -14.03
N ILE A 77 0.25 -3.34 -14.18
CA ILE A 77 -0.74 -3.67 -15.20
C ILE A 77 -1.05 -2.43 -16.02
N ASP A 78 -1.01 -2.54 -17.35
CA ASP A 78 -1.54 -1.50 -18.23
C ASP A 78 -3.08 -1.48 -18.12
N VAL A 79 -3.55 -0.73 -17.14
CA VAL A 79 -4.96 -0.65 -16.74
C VAL A 79 -5.84 -0.17 -17.88
N GLU A 80 -5.38 0.87 -18.56
CA GLU A 80 -6.15 1.51 -19.63
C GLU A 80 -6.30 0.56 -20.82
N TYR A 81 -5.22 -0.08 -21.22
CA TYR A 81 -5.26 -1.04 -22.32
C TYR A 81 -6.03 -2.32 -21.97
N ALA A 82 -5.93 -2.81 -20.73
CA ALA A 82 -6.75 -3.93 -20.26
C ALA A 82 -8.25 -3.61 -20.34
N ARG A 83 -8.64 -2.38 -19.92
CA ARG A 83 -10.02 -1.90 -19.99
C ARG A 83 -10.52 -1.79 -21.44
N GLN A 84 -9.70 -1.26 -22.36
CA GLN A 84 -10.03 -1.19 -23.80
C GLN A 84 -10.29 -2.57 -24.41
N LYS A 85 -9.59 -3.60 -23.90
CA LYS A 85 -9.81 -5.00 -24.29
C LYS A 85 -10.99 -5.68 -23.57
N GLY A 86 -11.70 -4.98 -22.70
CA GLY A 86 -12.83 -5.56 -21.94
C GLY A 86 -12.38 -6.50 -20.81
N ILE A 87 -11.10 -6.45 -20.39
CA ILE A 87 -10.58 -7.30 -19.33
C ILE A 87 -10.89 -6.65 -17.97
N ILE A 88 -11.55 -7.41 -17.09
CA ILE A 88 -11.91 -6.97 -15.75
C ILE A 88 -10.68 -7.05 -14.83
N LEU A 89 -10.37 -5.96 -14.13
CA LEU A 89 -9.31 -5.94 -13.13
C LEU A 89 -9.91 -6.09 -11.73
N ILE A 90 -9.41 -7.07 -10.98
CA ILE A 90 -9.82 -7.38 -9.61
C ILE A 90 -8.62 -7.16 -8.69
N THR A 91 -8.82 -6.43 -7.62
CA THR A 91 -7.80 -6.20 -6.58
C THR A 91 -8.35 -6.59 -5.21
N ALA A 92 -7.48 -6.78 -4.22
CA ALA A 92 -7.84 -7.14 -2.85
C ALA A 92 -7.17 -6.20 -1.84
N PRO A 93 -7.51 -4.90 -1.84
CA PRO A 93 -6.89 -3.93 -0.95
C PRO A 93 -7.22 -4.19 0.52
N GLU A 94 -8.34 -4.83 0.82
CA GLU A 94 -8.74 -5.19 2.18
C GLU A 94 -7.81 -6.25 2.78
N GLY A 95 -7.29 -7.16 1.95
CA GLY A 95 -6.56 -8.35 2.38
C GLY A 95 -5.25 -8.05 3.12
N ASN A 96 -4.61 -6.90 2.88
CA ASN A 96 -3.35 -6.52 3.53
C ASN A 96 -3.43 -5.21 4.31
N SER A 97 -4.59 -4.56 4.37
CA SER A 97 -4.74 -3.26 5.03
C SER A 97 -4.36 -3.30 6.51
N ASN A 98 -4.77 -4.36 7.22
CA ASN A 98 -4.44 -4.54 8.62
C ASN A 98 -2.91 -4.65 8.83
N ALA A 99 -2.23 -5.45 8.01
CA ALA A 99 -0.78 -5.62 8.07
C ALA A 99 -0.02 -4.31 7.76
N VAL A 100 -0.50 -3.52 6.79
CA VAL A 100 0.07 -2.20 6.50
C VAL A 100 -0.12 -1.24 7.67
N GLY A 101 -1.30 -1.24 8.32
CA GLY A 101 -1.55 -0.43 9.51
C GLY A 101 -0.62 -0.79 10.67
N GLU A 102 -0.38 -2.07 10.91
CA GLU A 102 0.58 -2.57 11.92
C GLU A 102 2.01 -2.20 11.57
N HIS A 103 2.40 -2.34 10.31
CA HIS A 103 3.73 -1.97 9.85
C HIS A 103 4.00 -0.47 10.00
N ALA A 104 3.04 0.39 9.62
CA ALA A 104 3.15 1.84 9.78
C ALA A 104 3.28 2.23 11.26
N LEU A 105 2.52 1.59 12.16
CA LEU A 105 2.66 1.80 13.61
C LEU A 105 4.02 1.33 14.11
N GLY A 106 4.50 0.17 13.69
CA GLY A 106 5.82 -0.34 14.04
C GLY A 106 6.94 0.60 13.59
N MET A 107 6.87 1.15 12.37
CA MET A 107 7.81 2.17 11.88
C MET A 107 7.77 3.44 12.75
N LEU A 108 6.59 3.93 13.09
CA LEU A 108 6.41 5.12 13.94
C LEU A 108 7.03 4.92 15.32
N LEU A 109 6.72 3.83 15.99
CA LEU A 109 7.25 3.51 17.31
C LEU A 109 8.76 3.24 17.28
N SER A 110 9.27 2.60 16.23
CA SER A 110 10.69 2.39 16.04
C SER A 110 11.45 3.71 15.87
N LEU A 111 10.88 4.65 15.11
CA LEU A 111 11.43 5.98 14.91
C LEU A 111 11.41 6.79 16.22
N PHE A 112 10.28 6.81 16.92
CA PHE A 112 10.08 7.58 18.15
C PHE A 112 10.93 7.12 19.31
N ASN A 113 11.14 5.80 19.42
CA ASN A 113 11.93 5.20 20.50
C ASN A 113 13.38 4.89 20.09
N ASN A 114 13.84 5.35 18.92
CA ASN A 114 15.18 5.11 18.40
C ASN A 114 15.60 3.63 18.40
N LEU A 115 14.66 2.68 18.22
CA LEU A 115 14.89 1.25 18.47
C LEU A 115 16.08 0.69 17.70
N ASN A 116 16.19 0.98 16.41
CA ASN A 116 17.28 0.47 15.57
C ASN A 116 18.66 1.01 16.01
N ARG A 117 18.71 2.28 16.41
CA ARG A 117 19.94 2.90 16.90
C ARG A 117 20.32 2.35 18.27
N ALA A 118 19.36 2.22 19.17
CA ALA A 118 19.56 1.67 20.51
C ALA A 118 20.00 0.20 20.46
N ASP A 119 19.34 -0.64 19.64
CA ASP A 119 19.73 -2.04 19.44
C ASP A 119 21.19 -2.16 18.96
N LYS A 120 21.58 -1.35 17.96
CA LYS A 120 22.95 -1.36 17.46
C LYS A 120 23.96 -0.97 18.53
N ALA A 121 23.67 0.05 19.35
CA ALA A 121 24.55 0.49 20.43
C ALA A 121 24.70 -0.60 21.50
N VAL A 122 23.60 -1.19 21.95
CA VAL A 122 23.59 -2.25 22.96
C VAL A 122 24.38 -3.48 22.50
N ARG A 123 24.23 -3.90 21.24
CA ARG A 123 25.01 -5.02 20.64
C ARG A 123 26.51 -4.74 20.59
N GLN A 124 26.91 -3.46 20.63
CA GLN A 124 28.32 -3.03 20.73
C GLN A 124 28.77 -2.82 22.16
N GLY A 125 27.97 -3.18 23.16
CA GLY A 125 28.26 -2.99 24.58
C GLY A 125 28.15 -1.53 25.09
N LEU A 126 27.51 -0.65 24.31
CA LEU A 126 27.33 0.76 24.65
C LEU A 126 25.95 0.99 25.29
N TRP A 127 25.91 1.73 26.39
CA TRP A 127 24.71 2.15 27.10
C TRP A 127 24.51 3.66 26.94
N LEU A 128 23.88 4.05 25.83
CA LEU A 128 23.66 5.45 25.43
C LEU A 128 22.22 5.88 25.76
N ARG A 129 21.93 6.05 27.05
CA ARG A 129 20.57 6.32 27.55
C ARG A 129 20.00 7.64 27.04
N GLU A 130 20.76 8.74 27.21
CA GLU A 130 20.24 10.07 26.85
C GLU A 130 20.17 10.28 25.36
N GLU A 131 21.12 9.77 24.60
CA GLU A 131 21.14 9.85 23.13
C GLU A 131 20.01 9.04 22.49
N ASN A 132 19.54 8.00 23.16
CA ASN A 132 18.43 7.15 22.70
C ASN A 132 17.09 7.49 23.38
N ARG A 133 17.02 8.60 24.13
CA ARG A 133 15.75 9.05 24.73
C ARG A 133 14.70 9.22 23.63
N GLY A 134 13.56 8.54 23.77
CA GLY A 134 12.44 8.57 22.82
C GLY A 134 11.52 9.76 23.00
N VAL A 135 10.55 9.84 22.12
CA VAL A 135 9.42 10.78 22.16
C VAL A 135 8.15 9.96 22.32
N GLU A 136 7.25 10.40 23.20
CA GLU A 136 5.94 9.76 23.36
C GLU A 136 4.96 10.18 22.27
N LEU A 137 4.10 9.25 21.89
CA LEU A 137 3.03 9.52 20.92
C LEU A 137 1.81 10.20 21.58
N ASP A 138 1.71 10.10 22.90
CA ASP A 138 0.66 10.71 23.69
C ASP A 138 0.54 12.22 23.41
N GLY A 139 -0.69 12.70 23.24
CA GLY A 139 -0.99 14.09 22.92
C GLY A 139 -0.53 14.61 21.55
N LYS A 140 0.08 13.79 20.71
CA LYS A 140 0.51 14.20 19.37
C LYS A 140 -0.66 14.26 18.37
N ILE A 141 -0.46 15.05 17.32
CA ILE A 141 -1.40 15.15 16.20
C ILE A 141 -0.81 14.37 15.02
N VAL A 142 -1.44 13.25 14.68
CA VAL A 142 -1.08 12.39 13.56
C VAL A 142 -1.94 12.75 12.35
N GLY A 143 -1.31 13.08 11.24
CA GLY A 143 -1.95 13.34 9.97
C GLY A 143 -1.78 12.17 9.00
N ILE A 144 -2.89 11.78 8.38
CA ILE A 144 -2.93 10.71 7.38
C ILE A 144 -3.31 11.31 6.03
N ILE A 145 -2.44 11.17 5.04
CA ILE A 145 -2.71 11.56 3.65
C ILE A 145 -3.13 10.32 2.87
N GLY A 146 -4.36 10.31 2.33
CA GLY A 146 -4.99 9.14 1.74
C GLY A 146 -5.73 8.29 2.78
N TYR A 147 -7.01 8.55 2.98
CA TYR A 147 -7.83 7.88 4.01
C TYR A 147 -8.70 6.77 3.43
N GLY A 148 -8.08 5.91 2.59
CA GLY A 148 -8.64 4.65 2.11
C GLY A 148 -8.41 3.49 3.09
N ASN A 149 -8.43 2.24 2.59
CA ASN A 149 -8.29 1.04 3.41
C ASN A 149 -7.03 1.05 4.30
N MET A 150 -5.89 1.50 3.78
CA MET A 150 -4.62 1.53 4.50
C MET A 150 -4.60 2.64 5.56
N GLY A 151 -5.02 3.86 5.19
CA GLY A 151 -5.10 4.99 6.13
C GLY A 151 -6.06 4.72 7.29
N LYS A 152 -7.22 4.14 7.01
CA LYS A 152 -8.20 3.73 8.02
C LYS A 152 -7.65 2.64 8.95
N ALA A 153 -6.96 1.65 8.40
CA ALA A 153 -6.33 0.60 9.18
C ALA A 153 -5.25 1.17 10.13
N PHE A 154 -4.44 2.11 9.66
CA PHE A 154 -3.45 2.79 10.51
C PHE A 154 -4.12 3.65 11.59
N ALA A 155 -5.10 4.47 11.24
CA ALA A 155 -5.85 5.28 12.21
C ALA A 155 -6.44 4.45 13.35
N LYS A 156 -7.03 3.30 12.99
CA LYS A 156 -7.59 2.35 13.98
C LYS A 156 -6.53 1.84 14.97
N LYS A 157 -5.27 1.66 14.54
CA LYS A 157 -4.19 1.22 15.44
C LYS A 157 -3.74 2.30 16.41
N LEU A 158 -3.99 3.58 16.10
CA LEU A 158 -3.60 4.71 16.95
C LEU A 158 -4.54 4.94 18.15
N LYS A 159 -5.70 4.31 18.21
CA LYS A 159 -6.68 4.48 19.30
C LYS A 159 -6.12 4.30 20.71
N GLY A 160 -5.13 3.42 20.89
CA GLY A 160 -4.52 3.13 22.20
C GLY A 160 -3.48 4.16 22.68
N PHE A 161 -3.17 5.19 21.89
CA PHE A 161 -2.03 6.08 22.15
C PHE A 161 -2.43 7.50 22.58
N ASN A 162 -3.71 7.78 22.81
CA ASN A 162 -4.22 9.11 23.15
C ASN A 162 -3.73 10.20 22.15
N ALA A 163 -3.56 9.83 20.88
CA ALA A 163 -3.18 10.73 19.80
C ALA A 163 -4.41 11.27 19.07
N LYS A 164 -4.39 12.55 18.70
CA LYS A 164 -5.41 13.12 17.81
C LYS A 164 -5.07 12.75 16.37
N VAL A 165 -6.04 12.20 15.63
CA VAL A 165 -5.82 11.81 14.24
C VAL A 165 -6.62 12.70 13.30
N LEU A 166 -5.93 13.32 12.35
CA LEU A 166 -6.49 14.08 11.24
C LEU A 166 -6.25 13.34 9.94
N CYS A 167 -7.16 13.43 8.99
CA CYS A 167 -6.92 12.90 7.66
C CYS A 167 -7.19 13.95 6.57
N TYR A 168 -6.42 13.84 5.50
CA TYR A 168 -6.65 14.56 4.25
C TYR A 168 -6.80 13.57 3.10
N ASP A 169 -7.84 13.75 2.30
CA ASP A 169 -8.11 12.96 1.10
C ASP A 169 -8.73 13.86 0.03
N ILE A 170 -8.55 13.51 -1.24
CA ILE A 170 -9.20 14.18 -2.37
C ILE A 170 -10.71 13.91 -2.41
N LYS A 171 -11.14 12.78 -1.83
CA LYS A 171 -12.56 12.44 -1.67
C LYS A 171 -13.10 13.13 -0.42
N SER A 172 -14.29 13.70 -0.54
CA SER A 172 -15.00 14.25 0.60
C SER A 172 -15.66 13.17 1.46
N ASN A 173 -15.91 13.51 2.73
CA ASN A 173 -16.66 12.68 3.67
C ASN A 173 -16.08 11.27 3.89
N VAL A 174 -14.74 11.14 3.89
CA VAL A 174 -14.07 9.85 4.17
C VAL A 174 -13.71 9.66 5.64
N GLY A 175 -13.70 10.74 6.46
CA GLY A 175 -13.43 10.69 7.89
C GLY A 175 -14.42 9.81 8.64
N ASP A 176 -13.99 9.31 9.80
CA ASP A 176 -14.78 8.42 10.66
C ASP A 176 -14.42 8.64 12.14
N GLU A 177 -14.87 7.75 13.02
CA GLU A 177 -14.58 7.83 14.45
C GLU A 177 -13.08 7.70 14.82
N ASN A 178 -12.23 7.32 13.87
CA ASN A 178 -10.78 7.17 14.09
C ASN A 178 -9.97 8.37 13.59
N ALA A 179 -10.50 9.16 12.64
CA ALA A 179 -9.82 10.35 12.12
C ALA A 179 -10.80 11.40 11.60
N LYS A 180 -10.59 12.64 12.01
CA LYS A 180 -11.33 13.79 11.49
C LYS A 180 -10.75 14.21 10.14
N GLN A 181 -11.59 14.28 9.10
CA GLN A 181 -11.18 14.86 7.82
C GLN A 181 -11.10 16.38 7.93
N VAL A 182 -10.01 16.94 7.43
CA VAL A 182 -9.77 18.39 7.42
C VAL A 182 -9.23 18.85 6.06
N PRO A 183 -9.39 20.13 5.69
CA PRO A 183 -8.72 20.73 4.54
C PRO A 183 -7.20 20.66 4.68
N LEU A 184 -6.46 20.67 3.56
CA LEU A 184 -5.01 20.58 3.56
C LEU A 184 -4.32 21.70 4.35
N CYS A 185 -4.86 22.90 4.33
CA CYS A 185 -4.31 24.04 5.09
C CYS A 185 -4.42 23.83 6.62
N GLU A 186 -5.53 23.27 7.12
CA GLU A 186 -5.69 22.92 8.53
C GLU A 186 -4.77 21.75 8.90
N PHE A 187 -4.68 20.75 8.03
CA PHE A 187 -3.76 19.61 8.18
C PHE A 187 -2.32 20.09 8.34
N GLN A 188 -1.82 20.96 7.46
CA GLN A 188 -0.45 21.47 7.48
C GLN A 188 -0.12 22.36 8.67
N LYS A 189 -1.15 22.99 9.27
CA LYS A 189 -0.99 23.86 10.43
C LYS A 189 -0.68 23.08 11.72
N ASP A 190 -1.37 21.97 11.95
CA ASP A 190 -1.44 21.34 13.26
C ASP A 190 -0.67 20.00 13.35
N VAL A 191 -0.48 19.31 12.21
CA VAL A 191 0.08 17.95 12.18
C VAL A 191 1.56 17.94 12.55
N GLN A 192 1.94 16.98 13.39
CA GLN A 192 3.32 16.74 13.85
C GLN A 192 3.89 15.42 13.29
N ILE A 193 3.05 14.50 12.83
CA ILE A 193 3.42 13.23 12.25
C ILE A 193 2.60 13.05 10.98
N VAL A 194 3.24 12.85 9.84
CA VAL A 194 2.57 12.65 8.55
C VAL A 194 2.79 11.21 8.10
N SER A 195 1.70 10.49 7.82
CA SER A 195 1.74 9.16 7.24
C SER A 195 1.03 9.15 5.87
N LEU A 196 1.74 8.68 4.84
CA LEU A 196 1.27 8.68 3.46
C LEU A 196 0.74 7.30 3.06
N HIS A 197 -0.51 7.27 2.56
CA HIS A 197 -1.23 6.06 2.16
C HIS A 197 -1.95 6.22 0.81
N THR A 198 -1.40 7.02 -0.10
CA THR A 198 -1.98 7.25 -1.43
C THR A 198 -1.56 6.17 -2.43
N PRO A 199 -2.36 5.84 -3.46
CA PRO A 199 -1.89 5.04 -4.59
C PRO A 199 -0.85 5.82 -5.41
N GLU A 200 -0.07 5.13 -6.26
CA GLU A 200 0.77 5.79 -7.26
C GLU A 200 -0.10 6.16 -8.47
N THR A 201 -0.27 7.46 -8.67
CA THR A 201 -0.97 8.04 -9.81
C THR A 201 -0.18 9.25 -10.31
N PRO A 202 -0.45 9.79 -11.51
CA PRO A 202 0.18 11.03 -11.95
C PRO A 202 0.07 12.18 -10.93
N ASP A 203 -1.05 12.28 -10.22
CA ASP A 203 -1.29 13.34 -9.23
C ASP A 203 -0.57 13.12 -7.90
N THR A 204 -0.14 11.89 -7.60
CA THR A 204 0.52 11.55 -6.33
C THR A 204 2.03 11.36 -6.46
N ILE A 205 2.57 11.29 -7.69
CA ILE A 205 4.00 11.32 -7.93
C ILE A 205 4.54 12.70 -7.52
N GLY A 206 5.54 12.71 -6.63
CA GLY A 206 6.17 13.93 -6.14
C GLY A 206 5.24 14.83 -5.31
N ILE A 207 4.14 14.31 -4.78
CA ILE A 207 3.22 15.09 -3.92
C ILE A 207 3.93 15.60 -2.66
N ILE A 208 4.88 14.83 -2.12
CA ILE A 208 5.72 15.24 -1.00
C ILE A 208 7.02 15.80 -1.56
N ASN A 209 7.07 17.11 -1.68
CA ASN A 209 8.20 17.86 -2.19
C ASN A 209 8.51 19.08 -1.30
N SER A 210 9.58 19.81 -1.60
CA SER A 210 9.98 20.98 -0.83
C SER A 210 8.87 22.03 -0.67
N ASN A 211 8.05 22.25 -1.70
CA ASN A 211 6.94 23.21 -1.61
C ASN A 211 5.82 22.71 -0.70
N PHE A 212 5.57 21.41 -0.69
CA PHE A 212 4.61 20.80 0.23
C PHE A 212 5.09 20.92 1.68
N ILE A 213 6.36 20.57 1.94
CA ILE A 213 6.97 20.59 3.28
C ILE A 213 7.01 22.00 3.86
N LYS A 214 7.38 23.01 3.06
CA LYS A 214 7.46 24.42 3.50
C LYS A 214 6.11 25.02 3.95
N LYS A 215 4.98 24.39 3.63
CA LYS A 215 3.65 24.84 4.07
C LYS A 215 3.28 24.39 5.47
N PHE A 216 4.08 23.52 6.10
CA PHE A 216 3.84 23.10 7.47
C PHE A 216 4.35 24.15 8.45
N ASN A 217 3.55 24.46 9.45
CA ASN A 217 3.93 25.41 10.51
C ASN A 217 4.98 24.83 11.46
N ASN A 218 4.99 23.50 11.62
CA ASN A 218 5.85 22.79 12.56
C ASN A 218 6.73 21.75 11.84
N PRO A 219 7.91 21.43 12.34
CA PRO A 219 8.61 20.23 11.93
C PRO A 219 7.76 19.00 12.18
N PHE A 220 7.85 18.01 11.29
CA PHE A 220 7.07 16.77 11.42
C PHE A 220 7.91 15.53 11.13
N TRP A 221 7.52 14.43 11.72
CA TRP A 221 7.99 13.10 11.34
C TRP A 221 7.21 12.59 10.14
N PHE A 222 7.88 11.93 9.21
CA PHE A 222 7.27 11.44 7.99
C PHE A 222 7.40 9.93 7.84
N ILE A 223 6.28 9.25 7.54
CA ILE A 223 6.21 7.83 7.26
C ILE A 223 5.59 7.64 5.88
N ASN A 224 6.25 6.84 5.04
CA ASN A 224 5.76 6.48 3.73
C ASN A 224 5.62 4.96 3.61
N THR A 225 4.39 4.45 3.67
CA THR A 225 4.03 3.06 3.35
C THR A 225 3.31 2.96 2.00
N SER A 226 3.38 4.03 1.23
CA SER A 226 2.77 4.18 -0.09
C SER A 226 3.74 3.71 -1.20
N ARG A 227 4.31 4.66 -1.94
CA ARG A 227 5.29 4.41 -3.01
C ARG A 227 6.45 5.42 -2.91
N GLY A 228 7.66 4.97 -3.27
CA GLY A 228 8.85 5.82 -3.23
C GLY A 228 8.72 7.08 -4.10
N LYS A 229 8.15 6.95 -5.29
CA LYS A 229 7.97 8.06 -6.25
C LYS A 229 7.05 9.19 -5.75
N SER A 230 6.30 8.97 -4.68
CA SER A 230 5.48 10.04 -4.09
C SER A 230 6.32 11.12 -3.38
N VAL A 231 7.61 10.89 -3.17
CA VAL A 231 8.55 11.78 -2.48
C VAL A 231 9.67 12.20 -3.44
N ILE A 232 9.98 13.50 -3.49
CA ILE A 232 11.08 14.08 -4.29
C ILE A 232 12.00 14.89 -3.37
#